data_47f9643bb3a21ca1652edeb56f3a436f
#
_entry.id   47f9643bb3a21ca1652edeb56f3a436f
#
_cell.length_a   1.000
_cell.length_b   1.000
_cell.length_c   1.000
_cell.angle_alpha   90.00
_cell.angle_beta   90.00
_cell.angle_gamma   90.00
#
_symmetry.space_group_name_H-M   'P 1'
#
loop_
_entity.id
_entity.type
_entity.pdbx_description
1 polymer ?
#
loop_
_entity_poly.entity_id
_entity_poly.type
_entity_poly.pdbx_seq_one_letter_code
_entity_poly.pdbx_strand_id
1 'polypeptide(L)'
;MSRNTLIAGAKDLAEGPVLGERIRRPGAGPKRKIDLDPDLIVALDSLVEPESRGDPMSPLRWTLKSTRVLAAELTRLGHKVGANLVGDLLHYLGYSLQANAKVTEGRQHPDRDGQFRYINDQAKEHLQAGQPVICVDCNKKELVGDYANGGKEWEPEGKPTRVGVHDFPDPEMGKAIPYGVLDVGANEGWVNVGDDHDTPAFAVASIARWWERMGKARYPKATRLMITADAGGSNSYRSRAFKVELAKLAATIGVVITVCHMPPGTSKWNKIEHRLFSFISMNWRGKPLTSYRTVVELIAATTTSTGLTVQSDLDTGYYPTGVKITDAELRAVPIQRHDWHPDWNYSILPP
;
A
#
# COMPACT_ATOMS: atom_id res chain seq x y z
N MET A 1 5.97 -17.87 57.89
CA MET A 1 6.92 -16.79 57.62
C MET A 1 8.20 -17.10 58.39
N SER A 2 9.38 -17.02 57.79
CA SER A 2 10.64 -17.36 58.49
C SER A 2 11.03 -16.24 59.46
N ARG A 3 11.76 -16.61 60.57
CA ARG A 3 12.30 -15.64 61.55
C ARG A 3 13.10 -14.52 60.85
N ASN A 4 13.89 -14.90 59.87
CA ASN A 4 14.72 -13.94 59.10
C ASN A 4 13.87 -12.95 58.27
N THR A 5 12.72 -13.38 57.74
CA THR A 5 11.78 -12.52 57.04
C THR A 5 11.15 -11.46 57.95
N LEU A 6 10.84 -11.86 59.23
CA LEU A 6 10.28 -10.94 60.22
C LEU A 6 11.34 -9.92 60.69
N ILE A 7 12.57 -10.34 60.92
CA ILE A 7 13.68 -9.44 61.30
C ILE A 7 13.98 -8.45 60.17
N ALA A 8 14.03 -8.91 58.92
CA ALA A 8 14.22 -8.05 57.74
C ALA A 8 13.09 -7.03 57.61
N GLY A 9 11.83 -7.47 57.76
CA GLY A 9 10.67 -6.59 57.68
C GLY A 9 10.62 -5.54 58.81
N ALA A 10 11.00 -5.93 60.04
CA ALA A 10 11.09 -4.97 61.14
C ALA A 10 12.19 -3.91 60.93
N LYS A 11 13.32 -4.31 60.33
CA LYS A 11 14.39 -3.41 59.96
C LYS A 11 13.94 -2.43 58.83
N ASP A 12 13.23 -2.93 57.84
CA ASP A 12 12.70 -2.12 56.73
C ASP A 12 11.69 -1.09 57.23
N LEU A 13 10.86 -1.45 58.22
CA LEU A 13 9.92 -0.51 58.83
C LEU A 13 10.63 0.55 59.69
N ALA A 14 11.76 0.22 60.32
CA ALA A 14 12.55 1.18 61.13
C ALA A 14 13.35 2.16 60.24
N GLU A 15 13.76 1.76 59.05
CA GLU A 15 14.51 2.59 58.09
C GLU A 15 13.59 3.50 57.27
N GLY A 16 12.27 3.34 57.36
CA GLY A 16 11.27 4.14 56.65
C GLY A 16 11.05 3.70 55.17
N PRO A 17 9.98 4.18 54.51
CA PRO A 17 9.68 3.77 53.16
C PRO A 17 10.75 4.27 52.19
N VAL A 18 11.32 3.36 51.42
CA VAL A 18 12.12 3.71 50.23
C VAL A 18 11.13 4.24 49.19
N LEU A 19 11.04 5.55 49.09
CA LEU A 19 10.26 6.23 48.07
C LEU A 19 10.88 5.95 46.69
N GLY A 20 10.37 4.96 45.98
CA GLY A 20 10.76 4.60 44.64
C GLY A 20 9.69 3.73 43.98
N GLU A 21 9.60 3.75 42.66
CA GLU A 21 8.60 3.03 41.83
C GLU A 21 8.63 1.48 42.04
N ARG A 22 9.54 0.94 42.83
CA ARG A 22 9.72 -0.52 43.06
C ARG A 22 9.42 -0.90 44.48
N ILE A 23 8.49 -1.83 44.66
CA ILE A 23 8.12 -2.42 45.95
C ILE A 23 9.25 -3.34 46.51
N ARG A 24 10.17 -3.81 45.66
CA ARG A 24 11.26 -4.73 46.08
C ARG A 24 12.62 -4.06 46.00
N ARG A 25 13.47 -4.34 46.97
CA ARG A 25 14.86 -3.86 46.98
C ARG A 25 15.62 -4.31 45.73
N PRO A 26 16.56 -3.49 45.20
CA PRO A 26 17.46 -3.90 44.11
C PRO A 26 18.17 -5.21 44.49
N GLY A 27 18.19 -6.19 43.60
CA GLY A 27 18.79 -7.51 43.83
C GLY A 27 17.89 -8.55 44.52
N ALA A 28 16.70 -8.19 45.01
CA ALA A 28 15.72 -9.12 45.59
C ALA A 28 14.90 -9.81 44.48
N GLY A 29 15.40 -10.85 43.88
CA GLY A 29 14.75 -11.66 42.86
C GLY A 29 15.66 -12.76 42.31
N PRO A 30 15.14 -13.69 41.51
CA PRO A 30 16.00 -14.64 40.84
C PRO A 30 16.99 -13.90 39.92
N LYS A 31 18.24 -14.32 39.91
CA LYS A 31 19.26 -13.77 39.01
C LYS A 31 18.80 -13.88 37.53
N ARG A 32 19.10 -12.89 36.72
CA ARG A 32 18.81 -12.96 35.30
C ARG A 32 19.56 -14.12 34.66
N LYS A 33 18.95 -14.76 33.65
CA LYS A 33 19.58 -15.89 32.98
C LYS A 33 20.93 -15.50 32.34
N ILE A 34 21.06 -14.28 31.83
CA ILE A 34 22.32 -13.74 31.32
C ILE A 34 23.43 -13.58 32.34
N ASP A 35 23.07 -13.36 33.62
CA ASP A 35 24.04 -13.27 34.74
C ASP A 35 24.54 -14.68 35.18
N LEU A 36 23.75 -15.71 34.87
CA LEU A 36 24.06 -17.12 35.18
C LEU A 36 24.72 -17.83 33.97
N ASP A 37 24.58 -17.30 32.80
CA ASP A 37 25.04 -17.90 31.56
C ASP A 37 25.54 -16.76 30.60
N PRO A 38 26.74 -16.25 30.85
CA PRO A 38 27.31 -15.11 30.12
C PRO A 38 27.46 -15.34 28.61
N ASP A 39 27.73 -16.62 28.23
CA ASP A 39 27.96 -16.98 26.83
C ASP A 39 26.65 -17.09 26.00
N LEU A 40 25.48 -17.07 26.68
CA LEU A 40 24.18 -17.17 26.06
C LEU A 40 23.93 -16.07 25.00
N ILE A 41 24.34 -14.83 25.32
CA ILE A 41 24.15 -13.69 24.42
C ILE A 41 25.00 -13.85 23.16
N VAL A 42 26.27 -14.23 23.32
CA VAL A 42 27.20 -14.44 22.19
C VAL A 42 26.71 -15.59 21.31
N ALA A 43 26.26 -16.68 21.93
CA ALA A 43 25.71 -17.82 21.20
C ALA A 43 24.45 -17.44 20.43
N LEU A 44 23.55 -16.64 21.03
CA LEU A 44 22.35 -16.17 20.35
C LEU A 44 22.67 -15.23 19.18
N ASP A 45 23.57 -14.26 19.40
CA ASP A 45 23.97 -13.29 18.36
C ASP A 45 24.59 -14.01 17.17
N SER A 46 25.49 -14.96 17.39
CA SER A 46 26.10 -15.78 16.32
C SER A 46 25.08 -16.57 15.50
N LEU A 47 23.96 -16.97 16.10
CA LEU A 47 22.88 -17.69 15.40
C LEU A 47 22.02 -16.76 14.52
N VAL A 48 21.99 -15.47 14.76
CA VAL A 48 21.17 -14.49 14.02
C VAL A 48 21.98 -13.56 13.13
N GLU A 49 23.29 -13.60 13.19
CA GLU A 49 24.18 -12.75 12.40
C GLU A 49 23.89 -12.86 10.91
N PRO A 50 23.78 -11.74 10.17
CA PRO A 50 23.42 -11.72 8.77
C PRO A 50 24.35 -12.54 7.86
N GLU A 51 25.63 -12.56 8.12
CA GLU A 51 26.63 -13.31 7.33
C GLU A 51 26.46 -14.83 7.47
N SER A 52 25.84 -15.29 8.54
CA SER A 52 25.54 -16.71 8.73
C SER A 52 24.47 -17.26 7.78
N ARG A 53 23.83 -16.43 6.97
CA ARG A 53 22.75 -16.80 6.02
C ARG A 53 23.23 -17.46 4.74
N GLY A 54 24.55 -17.52 4.50
CA GLY A 54 25.09 -17.86 3.18
C GLY A 54 25.19 -19.35 2.84
N ASP A 55 25.00 -20.28 3.78
CA ASP A 55 25.17 -21.72 3.51
C ASP A 55 23.82 -22.45 3.42
N PRO A 56 23.36 -22.83 2.21
CA PRO A 56 22.10 -23.56 2.03
C PRO A 56 22.12 -24.97 2.64
N MET A 57 23.29 -25.50 3.01
CA MET A 57 23.45 -26.81 3.64
C MET A 57 23.23 -26.77 5.15
N SER A 58 23.19 -25.58 5.78
CA SER A 58 22.91 -25.44 7.20
C SER A 58 21.41 -25.33 7.47
N PRO A 59 20.80 -26.24 8.25
CA PRO A 59 19.37 -26.19 8.57
C PRO A 59 18.94 -24.88 9.24
N LEU A 60 19.80 -24.28 10.08
CA LEU A 60 19.50 -23.02 10.76
C LEU A 60 19.67 -21.78 9.86
N ARG A 61 20.62 -21.82 8.97
CA ARG A 61 20.87 -20.72 8.04
C ARG A 61 19.80 -20.59 6.95
N TRP A 62 19.04 -21.65 6.72
CA TRP A 62 18.03 -21.75 5.67
C TRP A 62 16.59 -21.60 6.16
N THR A 63 16.33 -21.83 7.45
CA THR A 63 15.00 -21.68 8.03
C THR A 63 14.78 -20.27 8.56
N LEU A 64 13.55 -19.77 8.44
CA LEU A 64 13.07 -18.62 9.21
C LEU A 64 13.35 -18.88 10.69
N LYS A 65 14.28 -18.15 11.27
CA LYS A 65 14.71 -18.31 12.65
C LYS A 65 13.60 -17.85 13.60
N SER A 66 12.64 -18.73 13.89
CA SER A 66 11.67 -18.45 14.93
C SER A 66 12.34 -18.53 16.30
N THR A 67 11.81 -17.78 17.28
CA THR A 67 12.31 -17.84 18.66
C THR A 67 12.28 -19.25 19.25
N ARG A 68 11.37 -20.12 18.80
CA ARG A 68 11.30 -21.54 19.18
C ARG A 68 12.47 -22.34 18.61
N VAL A 69 12.81 -22.13 17.35
CA VAL A 69 13.95 -22.79 16.70
C VAL A 69 15.26 -22.33 17.34
N LEU A 70 15.43 -21.04 17.58
CA LEU A 70 16.60 -20.49 18.25
C LEU A 70 16.75 -21.04 19.68
N ALA A 71 15.64 -21.15 20.44
CA ALA A 71 15.65 -21.73 21.80
C ALA A 71 16.06 -23.21 21.78
N ALA A 72 15.58 -23.99 20.82
CA ALA A 72 15.95 -25.39 20.65
C ALA A 72 17.44 -25.54 20.35
N GLU A 73 17.97 -24.71 19.44
CA GLU A 73 19.40 -24.76 19.08
C GLU A 73 20.31 -24.29 20.21
N LEU A 74 19.95 -23.21 20.88
CA LEU A 74 20.67 -22.78 22.09
C LEU A 74 20.67 -23.86 23.16
N THR A 75 19.57 -24.59 23.33
CA THR A 75 19.51 -25.73 24.26
C THR A 75 20.42 -26.87 23.83
N ARG A 76 20.52 -27.15 22.51
CA ARG A 76 21.47 -28.12 21.96
C ARG A 76 22.93 -27.71 22.19
N LEU A 77 23.23 -26.41 22.19
CA LEU A 77 24.54 -25.82 22.46
C LEU A 77 24.84 -25.76 23.99
N GLY A 78 23.92 -26.19 24.85
CA GLY A 78 24.09 -26.23 26.30
C GLY A 78 23.39 -25.08 27.06
N HIS A 79 22.80 -24.13 26.37
CA HIS A 79 22.09 -22.98 26.96
C HIS A 79 20.60 -23.27 27.13
N LYS A 80 20.15 -23.66 28.34
CA LYS A 80 18.73 -23.95 28.62
C LYS A 80 17.90 -22.67 28.65
N VAL A 81 17.20 -22.36 27.54
CA VAL A 81 16.37 -21.17 27.39
C VAL A 81 15.03 -21.49 26.73
N GLY A 82 13.99 -20.73 27.07
CA GLY A 82 12.68 -20.80 26.40
C GLY A 82 12.52 -19.73 25.29
N ALA A 83 11.58 -19.95 24.40
CA ALA A 83 11.32 -19.07 23.26
C ALA A 83 10.99 -17.62 23.65
N ASN A 84 10.29 -17.42 24.78
CA ASN A 84 9.96 -16.07 25.28
C ASN A 84 11.22 -15.31 25.66
N LEU A 85 12.11 -15.96 26.45
CA LEU A 85 13.37 -15.33 26.83
C LEU A 85 14.26 -15.04 25.63
N VAL A 86 14.26 -15.91 24.60
CA VAL A 86 14.98 -15.64 23.34
C VAL A 86 14.42 -14.38 22.65
N GLY A 87 13.11 -14.18 22.64
CA GLY A 87 12.49 -12.96 22.14
C GLY A 87 12.96 -11.70 22.89
N ASP A 88 12.95 -11.76 24.24
CA ASP A 88 13.41 -10.66 25.08
C ASP A 88 14.89 -10.36 24.86
N LEU A 89 15.74 -11.39 24.72
CA LEU A 89 17.16 -11.24 24.45
C LEU A 89 17.44 -10.66 23.06
N LEU A 90 16.66 -11.04 22.04
CA LEU A 90 16.76 -10.43 20.71
C LEU A 90 16.43 -8.93 20.76
N HIS A 91 15.39 -8.53 21.49
CA HIS A 91 15.09 -7.12 21.71
C HIS A 91 16.22 -6.40 22.48
N TYR A 92 16.79 -7.05 23.50
CA TYR A 92 17.94 -6.51 24.22
C TYR A 92 19.16 -6.30 23.34
N LEU A 93 19.40 -7.19 22.34
CA LEU A 93 20.44 -7.07 21.31
C LEU A 93 20.08 -6.09 20.20
N GLY A 94 18.94 -5.41 20.25
CA GLY A 94 18.51 -4.44 19.25
C GLY A 94 17.83 -5.06 18.01
N TYR A 95 17.53 -6.35 18.02
CA TYR A 95 16.79 -6.99 16.93
C TYR A 95 15.29 -6.81 17.10
N SER A 96 14.59 -6.63 15.99
CA SER A 96 13.12 -6.65 15.92
C SER A 96 12.67 -7.28 14.61
N LEU A 97 11.45 -7.80 14.57
CA LEU A 97 10.87 -8.31 13.33
C LEU A 97 10.62 -7.15 12.37
N GLN A 98 11.35 -7.12 11.26
CA GLN A 98 11.24 -6.10 10.23
C GLN A 98 10.69 -6.70 8.94
N ALA A 99 9.70 -6.05 8.35
CA ALA A 99 9.32 -6.29 6.98
C ALA A 99 10.27 -5.57 6.01
N ASN A 100 10.35 -6.04 4.77
CA ASN A 100 11.13 -5.35 3.74
C ASN A 100 10.59 -3.94 3.54
N ALA A 101 11.43 -2.93 3.75
CA ALA A 101 11.09 -1.55 3.50
C ALA A 101 11.29 -1.23 2.01
N LYS A 102 10.24 -0.77 1.32
CA LYS A 102 10.29 -0.31 -0.07
C LYS A 102 10.88 1.11 -0.14
N VAL A 103 12.14 1.28 0.26
CA VAL A 103 12.80 2.60 0.33
C VAL A 103 13.82 2.81 -0.78
N THR A 104 14.27 1.74 -1.45
CA THR A 104 15.22 1.85 -2.54
C THR A 104 14.50 2.30 -3.80
N GLU A 105 14.70 3.55 -4.19
CA GLU A 105 14.23 4.10 -5.46
C GLU A 105 15.30 3.86 -6.54
N GLY A 106 14.84 3.66 -7.78
CA GLY A 106 15.71 3.66 -8.94
C GLY A 106 16.33 5.06 -9.20
N ARG A 107 17.05 5.20 -10.31
CA ARG A 107 17.65 6.47 -10.72
C ARG A 107 16.55 7.53 -10.85
N GLN A 108 16.69 8.61 -10.08
CA GLN A 108 15.73 9.72 -10.10
C GLN A 108 15.99 10.66 -11.27
N HIS A 109 14.92 11.18 -11.86
CA HIS A 109 15.05 12.22 -12.89
C HIS A 109 15.51 13.54 -12.25
N PRO A 110 16.46 14.30 -12.86
CA PRO A 110 16.94 15.56 -12.28
C PRO A 110 15.84 16.60 -12.06
N ASP A 111 14.82 16.64 -12.94
CA ASP A 111 13.72 17.59 -12.84
C ASP A 111 12.54 17.10 -11.98
N ARG A 112 12.75 16.05 -11.19
CA ARG A 112 11.71 15.45 -10.32
C ARG A 112 11.02 16.49 -9.45
N ASP A 113 11.80 17.26 -8.69
CA ASP A 113 11.25 18.23 -7.74
C ASP A 113 10.59 19.41 -8.46
N GLY A 114 11.13 19.81 -9.63
CA GLY A 114 10.52 20.82 -10.50
C GLY A 114 9.14 20.36 -10.99
N GLN A 115 9.01 19.09 -11.43
CA GLN A 115 7.74 18.55 -11.89
C GLN A 115 6.71 18.45 -10.76
N PHE A 116 7.09 18.04 -9.55
CA PHE A 116 6.15 18.03 -8.43
C PHE A 116 5.65 19.43 -8.05
N ARG A 117 6.52 20.45 -8.09
CA ARG A 117 6.10 21.84 -7.89
C ARG A 117 5.11 22.26 -8.96
N TYR A 118 5.43 22.00 -10.23
CA TYR A 118 4.56 22.31 -11.36
C TYR A 118 3.18 21.67 -11.22
N ILE A 119 3.11 20.37 -10.91
CA ILE A 119 1.85 19.66 -10.65
C ILE A 119 1.06 20.32 -9.51
N ASN A 120 1.73 20.67 -8.42
CA ASN A 120 1.08 21.31 -7.27
C ASN A 120 0.53 22.69 -7.61
N ASP A 121 1.25 23.49 -8.39
CA ASP A 121 0.82 24.83 -8.78
C ASP A 121 -0.37 24.75 -9.75
N GLN A 122 -0.34 23.86 -10.73
CA GLN A 122 -1.48 23.59 -11.62
C GLN A 122 -2.70 23.10 -10.83
N ALA A 123 -2.51 22.20 -9.86
CA ALA A 123 -3.61 21.71 -9.03
C ALA A 123 -4.22 22.82 -8.17
N LYS A 124 -3.42 23.66 -7.55
CA LYS A 124 -3.90 24.82 -6.78
C LYS A 124 -4.71 25.80 -7.63
N GLU A 125 -4.20 26.12 -8.82
CA GLU A 125 -4.90 27.01 -9.76
C GLU A 125 -6.28 26.44 -10.14
N HIS A 126 -6.35 25.15 -10.49
CA HIS A 126 -7.64 24.51 -10.81
C HIS A 126 -8.60 24.52 -9.63
N LEU A 127 -8.14 24.12 -8.44
CA LEU A 127 -8.98 24.08 -7.24
C LEU A 127 -9.47 25.47 -6.84
N GLN A 128 -8.62 26.50 -6.89
CA GLN A 128 -9.01 27.88 -6.62
C GLN A 128 -10.05 28.43 -7.60
N ALA A 129 -9.99 27.96 -8.85
CA ALA A 129 -10.96 28.28 -9.88
C ALA A 129 -12.24 27.42 -9.80
N GLY A 130 -12.39 26.56 -8.77
CA GLY A 130 -13.53 25.65 -8.62
C GLY A 130 -13.58 24.53 -9.67
N GLN A 131 -12.45 24.22 -10.30
CA GLN A 131 -12.33 23.18 -11.32
C GLN A 131 -11.87 21.85 -10.71
N PRO A 132 -12.33 20.69 -11.21
CA PRO A 132 -11.94 19.39 -10.70
C PRO A 132 -10.47 19.08 -10.92
N VAL A 133 -9.85 18.45 -9.91
CA VAL A 133 -8.51 17.89 -9.95
C VAL A 133 -8.59 16.45 -9.52
N ILE A 134 -8.29 15.52 -10.41
CA ILE A 134 -8.30 14.09 -10.12
C ILE A 134 -6.91 13.46 -10.18
N CYS A 135 -6.68 12.47 -9.32
CA CYS A 135 -5.56 11.56 -9.42
C CYS A 135 -6.06 10.21 -9.91
N VAL A 136 -5.41 9.66 -10.91
CA VAL A 136 -5.83 8.38 -11.50
C VAL A 136 -4.71 7.37 -11.48
N ASP A 137 -5.06 6.11 -11.26
CA ASP A 137 -4.15 4.97 -11.38
C ASP A 137 -4.92 3.64 -11.39
N CYS A 138 -4.23 2.58 -11.85
CA CYS A 138 -4.71 1.21 -11.74
C CYS A 138 -4.13 0.58 -10.48
N ASN A 139 -5.00 0.13 -9.56
CA ASN A 139 -4.56 -0.65 -8.40
C ASN A 139 -4.03 -2.03 -8.83
N LYS A 140 -3.42 -2.73 -7.90
CA LYS A 140 -3.02 -4.12 -8.09
C LYS A 140 -4.22 -4.95 -8.60
N LYS A 141 -3.96 -5.74 -9.64
CA LYS A 141 -4.94 -6.69 -10.17
C LYS A 141 -5.12 -7.84 -9.18
N GLU A 142 -6.35 -8.08 -8.77
CA GLU A 142 -6.67 -9.09 -7.76
C GLU A 142 -7.27 -10.34 -8.38
N LEU A 143 -6.86 -11.50 -7.89
CA LEU A 143 -7.49 -12.77 -8.27
C LEU A 143 -8.92 -12.81 -7.71
N VAL A 144 -9.86 -13.24 -8.54
CA VAL A 144 -11.26 -13.43 -8.15
C VAL A 144 -11.50 -14.91 -7.92
N GLY A 145 -12.01 -15.28 -6.74
CA GLY A 145 -12.24 -16.66 -6.33
C GLY A 145 -11.89 -16.93 -4.87
N ASP A 146 -11.85 -18.19 -4.50
CA ASP A 146 -11.55 -18.64 -3.13
C ASP A 146 -10.04 -18.62 -2.84
N TYR A 147 -9.41 -17.45 -2.99
CA TYR A 147 -7.98 -17.25 -2.73
C TYR A 147 -7.75 -16.60 -1.37
N ALA A 148 -6.61 -16.94 -0.75
CA ALA A 148 -6.18 -16.28 0.48
C ALA A 148 -5.84 -14.81 0.21
N ASN A 149 -6.51 -13.90 0.90
CA ASN A 149 -6.14 -12.49 0.89
C ASN A 149 -5.30 -12.12 2.11
N GLY A 150 -4.34 -11.22 1.93
CA GLY A 150 -3.41 -10.82 2.98
C GLY A 150 -4.11 -10.15 4.17
N GLY A 151 -3.66 -10.50 5.40
CA GLY A 151 -4.19 -9.92 6.62
C GLY A 151 -4.96 -10.92 7.49
N LYS A 152 -5.70 -10.38 8.47
CA LYS A 152 -6.51 -11.16 9.42
C LYS A 152 -7.81 -10.42 9.69
N GLU A 153 -8.88 -11.17 9.89
CA GLU A 153 -10.19 -10.68 10.30
C GLU A 153 -10.63 -11.37 11.61
N TRP A 154 -11.57 -10.77 12.31
CA TRP A 154 -12.17 -11.39 13.49
C TRP A 154 -13.19 -12.43 13.07
N GLU A 155 -12.89 -13.71 13.38
CA GLU A 155 -13.79 -14.84 13.17
C GLU A 155 -13.89 -15.68 14.43
N PRO A 156 -14.92 -16.53 14.56
CA PRO A 156 -15.04 -17.44 15.71
C PRO A 156 -13.80 -18.32 15.84
N GLU A 157 -13.32 -18.47 17.06
CA GLU A 157 -12.13 -19.29 17.35
C GLU A 157 -12.26 -20.71 16.78
N GLY A 158 -11.25 -21.15 16.04
CA GLY A 158 -11.24 -22.48 15.40
C GLY A 158 -12.10 -22.62 14.15
N LYS A 159 -12.74 -21.53 13.67
CA LYS A 159 -13.59 -21.55 12.46
C LYS A 159 -13.15 -20.48 11.44
N PRO A 160 -11.91 -20.53 10.95
CA PRO A 160 -11.46 -19.56 9.94
C PRO A 160 -12.17 -19.79 8.62
N THR A 161 -12.36 -18.72 7.84
CA THR A 161 -12.78 -18.83 6.44
C THR A 161 -11.81 -19.73 5.68
N ARG A 162 -12.33 -20.75 5.01
CA ARG A 162 -11.52 -21.69 4.24
C ARG A 162 -11.37 -21.18 2.81
N VAL A 163 -10.15 -21.27 2.28
CA VAL A 163 -9.79 -20.87 0.93
C VAL A 163 -9.00 -21.99 0.25
N GLY A 164 -8.77 -21.87 -1.06
CA GLY A 164 -7.95 -22.80 -1.82
C GLY A 164 -6.52 -22.90 -1.26
N VAL A 165 -5.92 -24.10 -1.39
CA VAL A 165 -4.51 -24.33 -0.97
C VAL A 165 -3.49 -23.76 -1.96
N HIS A 166 -3.92 -23.43 -3.19
CA HIS A 166 -3.08 -22.91 -4.26
C HIS A 166 -3.74 -21.67 -4.88
N ASP A 167 -2.91 -20.68 -5.20
CA ASP A 167 -3.33 -19.42 -5.83
C ASP A 167 -3.14 -19.49 -7.38
N PHE A 168 -3.52 -20.60 -8.00
CA PHE A 168 -3.52 -20.67 -9.46
C PHE A 168 -4.71 -19.89 -10.01
N PRO A 169 -4.47 -18.91 -10.91
CA PRO A 169 -5.55 -18.15 -11.51
C PRO A 169 -6.58 -19.08 -12.20
N ASP A 170 -7.84 -18.92 -11.84
CA ASP A 170 -8.93 -19.56 -12.57
C ASP A 170 -9.17 -18.81 -13.87
N PRO A 171 -9.02 -19.44 -15.05
CA PRO A 171 -9.25 -18.78 -16.34
C PRO A 171 -10.70 -18.30 -16.54
N GLU A 172 -11.69 -18.93 -15.90
CA GLU A 172 -13.09 -18.53 -16.00
C GLU A 172 -13.41 -17.33 -15.11
N MET A 173 -12.79 -17.26 -13.93
CA MET A 173 -12.99 -16.16 -12.99
C MET A 173 -12.13 -14.94 -13.31
N GLY A 174 -10.94 -15.11 -13.88
CA GLY A 174 -10.06 -14.03 -14.27
C GLY A 174 -9.49 -13.21 -13.11
N LYS A 175 -9.30 -11.91 -13.37
CA LYS A 175 -8.75 -10.95 -12.41
C LYS A 175 -9.57 -9.67 -12.41
N ALA A 176 -9.90 -9.18 -11.24
CA ALA A 176 -10.44 -7.84 -11.10
C ALA A 176 -9.34 -6.79 -11.32
N ILE A 177 -9.65 -5.77 -12.11
CA ILE A 177 -8.78 -4.65 -12.48
C ILE A 177 -9.39 -3.37 -11.91
N PRO A 178 -9.08 -2.98 -10.66
CA PRO A 178 -9.63 -1.78 -10.06
C PRO A 178 -8.90 -0.55 -10.59
N TYR A 179 -9.54 0.25 -11.43
CA TYR A 179 -9.03 1.53 -11.87
C TYR A 179 -9.66 2.65 -11.04
N GLY A 180 -8.83 3.38 -10.31
CA GLY A 180 -9.26 4.42 -9.38
C GLY A 180 -9.20 5.82 -9.98
N VAL A 181 -10.15 6.63 -9.56
CA VAL A 181 -10.19 8.08 -9.76
C VAL A 181 -10.43 8.72 -8.39
N LEU A 182 -9.47 9.46 -7.89
CA LEU A 182 -9.58 10.22 -6.65
C LEU A 182 -9.80 11.69 -6.96
N ASP A 183 -10.95 12.24 -6.63
CA ASP A 183 -11.18 13.67 -6.61
C ASP A 183 -10.47 14.29 -5.39
N VAL A 184 -9.43 15.07 -5.66
CA VAL A 184 -8.57 15.64 -4.62
C VAL A 184 -9.29 16.73 -3.83
N GLY A 185 -10.13 17.50 -4.51
CA GLY A 185 -10.88 18.63 -3.93
C GLY A 185 -12.07 18.16 -3.09
N ALA A 186 -12.84 17.22 -3.60
CA ALA A 186 -14.02 16.68 -2.93
C ALA A 186 -13.68 15.62 -1.87
N ASN A 187 -12.48 15.02 -1.91
CA ASN A 187 -12.11 13.83 -1.14
C ASN A 187 -13.06 12.65 -1.39
N GLU A 188 -13.38 12.43 -2.65
CA GLU A 188 -14.27 11.37 -3.12
C GLU A 188 -13.52 10.43 -4.05
N GLY A 189 -13.79 9.13 -3.95
CA GLY A 189 -13.20 8.08 -4.79
C GLY A 189 -14.23 7.44 -5.70
N TRP A 190 -13.84 7.19 -6.94
CA TRP A 190 -14.52 6.31 -7.88
C TRP A 190 -13.60 5.17 -8.24
N VAL A 191 -14.09 3.94 -8.25
CA VAL A 191 -13.32 2.78 -8.73
C VAL A 191 -14.12 2.00 -9.74
N ASN A 192 -13.62 1.98 -10.97
CA ASN A 192 -14.14 1.15 -12.05
C ASN A 192 -13.45 -0.22 -12.00
N VAL A 193 -14.19 -1.28 -11.74
CA VAL A 193 -13.63 -2.63 -11.66
C VAL A 193 -13.82 -3.33 -13.00
N GLY A 194 -12.74 -3.47 -13.77
CA GLY A 194 -12.76 -4.18 -15.05
C GLY A 194 -12.51 -5.69 -14.89
N ASP A 195 -13.00 -6.46 -15.83
CA ASP A 195 -12.80 -7.91 -15.95
C ASP A 195 -12.00 -8.33 -17.19
N ASP A 196 -11.64 -7.37 -18.05
CA ASP A 196 -10.94 -7.64 -19.31
C ASP A 196 -9.44 -7.25 -19.24
N HIS A 197 -9.07 -6.05 -19.69
CA HIS A 197 -7.68 -5.62 -19.79
C HIS A 197 -7.46 -4.19 -19.29
N ASP A 198 -6.31 -3.98 -18.63
CA ASP A 198 -5.83 -2.66 -18.25
C ASP A 198 -5.18 -1.97 -19.47
N THR A 199 -6.00 -1.30 -20.25
CA THR A 199 -5.59 -0.59 -21.46
C THR A 199 -5.84 0.92 -21.35
N PRO A 200 -5.23 1.76 -22.19
CA PRO A 200 -5.55 3.19 -22.24
C PRO A 200 -7.04 3.49 -22.45
N ALA A 201 -7.74 2.67 -23.25
CA ALA A 201 -9.16 2.80 -23.47
C ALA A 201 -9.97 2.53 -22.19
N PHE A 202 -9.62 1.49 -21.42
CA PHE A 202 -10.21 1.21 -20.11
C PHE A 202 -9.95 2.33 -19.10
N ALA A 203 -8.72 2.86 -19.07
CA ALA A 203 -8.35 3.96 -18.20
C ALA A 203 -9.23 5.20 -18.45
N VAL A 204 -9.40 5.58 -19.73
CA VAL A 204 -10.22 6.75 -20.08
C VAL A 204 -11.71 6.46 -19.92
N ALA A 205 -12.19 5.25 -20.19
CA ALA A 205 -13.57 4.84 -19.88
C ALA A 205 -13.87 4.94 -18.38
N SER A 206 -12.91 4.59 -17.54
CA SER A 206 -13.04 4.74 -16.07
C SER A 206 -13.15 6.20 -15.64
N ILE A 207 -12.39 7.10 -16.25
CA ILE A 207 -12.49 8.55 -16.04
C ILE A 207 -13.84 9.09 -16.55
N ALA A 208 -14.30 8.63 -17.70
CA ALA A 208 -15.61 9.00 -18.26
C ALA A 208 -16.76 8.59 -17.34
N ARG A 209 -16.72 7.37 -16.79
CA ARG A 209 -17.71 6.89 -15.82
C ARG A 209 -17.70 7.71 -14.53
N TRP A 210 -16.50 8.04 -14.00
CA TRP A 210 -16.39 8.96 -12.87
C TRP A 210 -17.08 10.30 -13.18
N TRP A 211 -16.82 10.88 -14.36
CA TRP A 211 -17.45 12.14 -14.75
C TRP A 211 -18.96 12.04 -14.76
N GLU A 212 -19.54 11.03 -15.38
CA GLU A 212 -21.00 10.87 -15.47
C GLU A 212 -21.65 10.54 -14.10
N ARG A 213 -21.00 9.75 -13.28
CA ARG A 213 -21.55 9.32 -11.98
C ARG A 213 -21.38 10.36 -10.87
N MET A 214 -20.29 11.11 -10.88
CA MET A 214 -19.92 11.99 -9.77
C MET A 214 -19.51 13.40 -10.26
N GLY A 215 -18.58 13.50 -11.19
CA GLY A 215 -17.92 14.74 -11.58
C GLY A 215 -18.89 15.77 -12.14
N LYS A 216 -19.76 15.39 -13.06
CA LYS A 216 -20.74 16.27 -13.72
C LYS A 216 -21.72 16.93 -12.72
N ALA A 217 -22.21 16.17 -11.76
CA ALA A 217 -23.09 16.68 -10.72
C ALA A 217 -22.35 17.59 -9.73
N ARG A 218 -21.10 17.23 -9.40
CA ARG A 218 -20.27 18.00 -8.47
C ARG A 218 -19.77 19.30 -9.05
N TYR A 219 -19.41 19.30 -10.35
CA TYR A 219 -18.82 20.43 -11.06
C TYR A 219 -19.64 20.85 -12.29
N PRO A 220 -20.91 21.29 -12.10
CA PRO A 220 -21.81 21.58 -13.24
C PRO A 220 -21.35 22.74 -14.12
N LYS A 221 -20.41 23.55 -13.64
CA LYS A 221 -19.83 24.69 -14.36
C LYS A 221 -18.37 24.48 -14.74
N ALA A 222 -17.87 23.23 -14.71
CA ALA A 222 -16.49 22.97 -15.06
C ALA A 222 -16.25 23.27 -16.54
N THR A 223 -15.18 23.99 -16.78
CA THR A 223 -14.63 24.26 -18.12
C THR A 223 -13.29 23.55 -18.32
N ARG A 224 -12.67 23.10 -17.23
CA ARG A 224 -11.38 22.42 -17.22
C ARG A 224 -11.43 21.24 -16.26
N LEU A 225 -10.69 20.18 -16.57
CA LEU A 225 -10.44 19.02 -15.72
C LEU A 225 -8.93 18.79 -15.67
N MET A 226 -8.34 18.76 -14.49
CA MET A 226 -6.94 18.38 -14.35
C MET A 226 -6.84 16.91 -13.93
N ILE A 227 -5.99 16.16 -14.63
CA ILE A 227 -5.66 14.76 -14.35
C ILE A 227 -4.19 14.67 -13.96
N THR A 228 -3.91 14.10 -12.81
CA THR A 228 -2.56 13.68 -12.44
C THR A 228 -2.46 12.16 -12.58
N ALA A 229 -1.46 11.67 -13.28
CA ALA A 229 -1.29 10.25 -13.61
C ALA A 229 0.16 9.83 -13.49
N ASP A 230 0.39 8.54 -13.29
CA ASP A 230 1.73 7.96 -13.34
C ASP A 230 2.35 8.07 -14.73
N ALA A 231 3.67 7.96 -14.79
CA ALA A 231 4.43 7.98 -16.04
C ALA A 231 4.31 6.67 -16.85
N GLY A 232 3.82 5.60 -16.24
CA GLY A 232 3.78 4.24 -16.81
C GLY A 232 2.36 3.66 -16.89
N GLY A 233 2.28 2.39 -17.24
CA GLY A 233 1.00 1.65 -17.33
C GLY A 233 0.08 2.15 -18.43
N SER A 234 -1.22 1.95 -18.25
CA SER A 234 -2.28 2.41 -19.16
C SER A 234 -2.34 3.93 -19.28
N ASN A 235 -1.87 4.67 -18.28
CA ASN A 235 -1.82 6.13 -18.23
C ASN A 235 -0.52 6.73 -18.78
N SER A 236 0.40 5.93 -19.34
CA SER A 236 1.74 6.39 -19.71
C SER A 236 1.73 7.64 -20.58
N TYR A 237 2.61 8.62 -20.25
CA TYR A 237 2.81 9.80 -21.08
C TYR A 237 3.26 9.49 -22.51
N ARG A 238 3.84 8.29 -22.72
CA ARG A 238 4.25 7.79 -24.05
C ARG A 238 3.09 7.18 -24.83
N SER A 239 1.97 6.87 -24.16
CA SER A 239 0.84 6.21 -24.80
C SER A 239 0.12 7.14 -25.77
N ARG A 240 0.18 6.82 -27.06
CA ARG A 240 -0.61 7.51 -28.11
C ARG A 240 -2.10 7.25 -27.91
N ALA A 241 -2.47 6.01 -27.57
CA ALA A 241 -3.86 5.62 -27.36
C ALA A 241 -4.50 6.40 -26.19
N PHE A 242 -3.79 6.61 -25.08
CA PHE A 242 -4.29 7.41 -23.98
C PHE A 242 -4.65 8.84 -24.42
N LYS A 243 -3.81 9.48 -25.24
CA LYS A 243 -4.06 10.83 -25.77
C LYS A 243 -5.26 10.88 -26.71
N VAL A 244 -5.40 9.88 -27.59
CA VAL A 244 -6.54 9.78 -28.52
C VAL A 244 -7.85 9.55 -27.76
N GLU A 245 -7.86 8.65 -26.79
CA GLU A 245 -9.05 8.39 -25.97
C GLU A 245 -9.44 9.60 -25.12
N LEU A 246 -8.46 10.32 -24.54
CA LEU A 246 -8.72 11.57 -23.81
C LEU A 246 -9.30 12.66 -24.72
N ALA A 247 -8.89 12.72 -26.01
CA ALA A 247 -9.48 13.66 -26.95
C ALA A 247 -10.96 13.35 -27.24
N LYS A 248 -11.32 12.08 -27.36
CA LYS A 248 -12.72 11.65 -27.46
C LYS A 248 -13.51 12.04 -26.21
N LEU A 249 -12.91 11.84 -25.03
CA LEU A 249 -13.54 12.24 -23.77
C LEU A 249 -13.73 13.76 -23.70
N ALA A 250 -12.69 14.56 -24.02
CA ALA A 250 -12.78 16.02 -24.01
C ALA A 250 -13.89 16.52 -24.95
N ALA A 251 -13.99 15.94 -26.15
CA ALA A 251 -15.07 16.24 -27.09
C ALA A 251 -16.47 15.90 -26.53
N THR A 252 -16.58 14.76 -25.84
CA THR A 252 -17.85 14.30 -25.27
C THR A 252 -18.34 15.16 -24.12
N ILE A 253 -17.42 15.54 -23.19
CA ILE A 253 -17.79 16.29 -21.98
C ILE A 253 -17.70 17.82 -22.16
N GLY A 254 -17.08 18.29 -23.23
CA GLY A 254 -16.98 19.71 -23.55
C GLY A 254 -16.04 20.51 -22.64
N VAL A 255 -15.06 19.87 -22.01
CA VAL A 255 -14.09 20.53 -21.11
C VAL A 255 -12.66 20.31 -21.56
N VAL A 256 -11.78 21.28 -21.27
CA VAL A 256 -10.34 21.14 -21.49
C VAL A 256 -9.79 20.13 -20.48
N ILE A 257 -9.09 19.11 -20.96
CA ILE A 257 -8.44 18.11 -20.10
C ILE A 257 -6.95 18.41 -20.00
N THR A 258 -6.50 18.88 -18.86
CA THR A 258 -5.07 19.09 -18.55
C THR A 258 -4.50 17.84 -17.90
N VAL A 259 -3.45 17.27 -18.48
CA VAL A 259 -2.76 16.10 -17.93
C VAL A 259 -1.38 16.50 -17.47
N CYS A 260 -1.06 16.14 -16.23
CA CYS A 260 0.27 16.28 -15.67
C CYS A 260 0.74 14.92 -15.15
N HIS A 261 1.74 14.34 -15.83
CA HIS A 261 2.32 13.07 -15.42
C HIS A 261 3.35 13.26 -14.32
N MET A 262 3.36 12.34 -13.37
CA MET A 262 4.41 12.26 -12.36
C MET A 262 5.74 11.89 -13.00
N PRO A 263 6.87 12.32 -12.42
CA PRO A 263 8.18 11.89 -12.88
C PRO A 263 8.31 10.36 -12.89
N PRO A 264 9.03 9.77 -13.85
CA PRO A 264 9.26 8.33 -13.87
C PRO A 264 9.86 7.80 -12.55
N GLY A 265 9.36 6.66 -12.09
CA GLY A 265 9.82 6.01 -10.85
C GLY A 265 9.28 6.62 -9.55
N THR A 266 8.24 7.45 -9.63
CA THR A 266 7.66 8.14 -8.46
C THR A 266 6.22 7.73 -8.14
N SER A 267 5.74 6.58 -8.63
CA SER A 267 4.37 6.08 -8.41
C SER A 267 3.97 6.07 -6.93
N LYS A 268 4.90 5.71 -6.04
CA LYS A 268 4.63 5.73 -4.59
C LYS A 268 4.23 7.11 -4.03
N TRP A 269 4.45 8.19 -4.77
CA TRP A 269 4.06 9.56 -4.39
C TRP A 269 2.70 9.95 -4.97
N ASN A 270 2.07 9.08 -5.76
CA ASN A 270 0.72 9.31 -6.26
C ASN A 270 -0.27 9.38 -5.09
N LYS A 271 -1.03 10.46 -5.00
CA LYS A 271 -1.97 10.70 -3.90
C LYS A 271 -3.02 9.60 -3.78
N ILE A 272 -3.42 9.02 -4.91
CA ILE A 272 -4.44 7.96 -4.95
C ILE A 272 -3.99 6.71 -4.19
N GLU A 273 -2.69 6.36 -4.23
CA GLU A 273 -2.12 5.23 -3.51
C GLU A 273 -2.35 5.34 -1.99
N HIS A 274 -2.14 6.55 -1.44
CA HIS A 274 -2.22 6.80 0.00
C HIS A 274 -3.63 7.18 0.47
N ARG A 275 -4.43 7.83 -0.39
CA ARG A 275 -5.72 8.39 0.01
C ARG A 275 -6.92 7.54 -0.42
N LEU A 276 -6.73 6.55 -1.30
CA LEU A 276 -7.78 5.67 -1.77
C LEU A 276 -7.36 4.19 -1.68
N PHE A 277 -6.34 3.76 -2.42
CA PHE A 277 -5.99 2.34 -2.55
C PHE A 277 -5.52 1.70 -1.25
N SER A 278 -4.78 2.42 -0.40
CA SER A 278 -4.39 1.92 0.92
C SER A 278 -5.60 1.60 1.80
N PHE A 279 -6.65 2.44 1.75
CA PHE A 279 -7.88 2.23 2.53
C PHE A 279 -8.73 1.09 1.97
N ILE A 280 -8.80 0.96 0.64
CA ILE A 280 -9.43 -0.19 -0.01
C ILE A 280 -8.72 -1.48 0.43
N SER A 281 -7.38 -1.50 0.37
CA SER A 281 -6.58 -2.66 0.80
C SER A 281 -6.78 -3.01 2.28
N MET A 282 -6.97 -2.02 3.14
CA MET A 282 -7.32 -2.26 4.55
C MET A 282 -8.74 -2.80 4.71
N ASN A 283 -9.70 -2.34 3.90
CA ASN A 283 -11.11 -2.73 4.02
C ASN A 283 -11.36 -4.19 3.63
N TRP A 284 -10.66 -4.72 2.63
CA TRP A 284 -10.79 -6.12 2.22
C TRP A 284 -9.73 -7.07 2.80
N ARG A 285 -8.94 -6.56 3.75
CA ARG A 285 -7.89 -7.32 4.40
C ARG A 285 -8.42 -8.58 5.07
N GLY A 286 -7.85 -9.74 4.73
CA GLY A 286 -8.26 -11.03 5.28
C GLY A 286 -9.53 -11.64 4.68
N LYS A 287 -10.21 -10.93 3.76
CA LYS A 287 -11.44 -11.43 3.08
C LYS A 287 -11.11 -12.01 1.72
N PRO A 288 -11.51 -13.23 1.39
CA PRO A 288 -11.44 -13.76 0.03
C PRO A 288 -12.30 -12.92 -0.93
N LEU A 289 -11.76 -12.59 -2.08
CA LEU A 289 -12.47 -11.86 -3.14
C LEU A 289 -13.20 -12.83 -4.06
N THR A 290 -14.25 -13.45 -3.54
CA THR A 290 -14.92 -14.61 -4.16
C THR A 290 -15.65 -14.32 -5.47
N SER A 291 -15.97 -13.05 -5.74
CA SER A 291 -16.64 -12.63 -6.97
C SER A 291 -16.36 -11.14 -7.27
N TYR A 292 -16.55 -10.71 -8.52
CA TYR A 292 -16.49 -9.30 -8.90
C TYR A 292 -17.46 -8.44 -8.07
N ARG A 293 -18.64 -8.96 -7.77
CA ARG A 293 -19.60 -8.28 -6.90
C ARG A 293 -19.01 -8.03 -5.51
N THR A 294 -18.38 -9.04 -4.92
CA THR A 294 -17.69 -8.89 -3.61
C THR A 294 -16.61 -7.81 -3.68
N VAL A 295 -15.81 -7.76 -4.76
CA VAL A 295 -14.79 -6.73 -4.97
C VAL A 295 -15.43 -5.34 -5.00
N VAL A 296 -16.47 -5.14 -5.82
CA VAL A 296 -17.18 -3.86 -5.96
C VAL A 296 -17.78 -3.41 -4.63
N GLU A 297 -18.48 -4.30 -3.92
CA GLU A 297 -19.12 -4.00 -2.64
C GLU A 297 -18.10 -3.63 -1.55
N LEU A 298 -16.98 -4.35 -1.46
CA LEU A 298 -15.91 -4.03 -0.50
C LEU A 298 -15.21 -2.70 -0.82
N ILE A 299 -15.01 -2.39 -2.10
CA ILE A 299 -14.47 -1.09 -2.51
C ILE A 299 -15.45 0.03 -2.12
N ALA A 300 -16.73 -0.11 -2.47
CA ALA A 300 -17.75 0.90 -2.18
C ALA A 300 -17.98 1.10 -0.67
N ALA A 301 -17.76 0.09 0.15
CA ALA A 301 -17.86 0.18 1.60
C ALA A 301 -16.65 0.88 2.26
N THR A 302 -15.64 1.28 1.49
CA THR A 302 -14.43 1.93 2.03
C THR A 302 -14.74 3.34 2.51
N THR A 303 -14.45 3.60 3.79
CA THR A 303 -14.60 4.91 4.42
C THR A 303 -13.36 5.25 5.26
N THR A 304 -13.17 6.51 5.59
CA THR A 304 -12.08 6.96 6.48
C THR A 304 -12.59 7.96 7.51
N SER A 305 -11.84 8.12 8.60
CA SER A 305 -12.10 9.16 9.60
C SER A 305 -12.01 10.59 9.03
N THR A 306 -11.34 10.76 7.89
CA THR A 306 -11.22 12.05 7.18
C THR A 306 -12.35 12.31 6.18
N GLY A 307 -13.37 11.45 6.15
CA GLY A 307 -14.58 11.64 5.34
C GLY A 307 -14.44 11.22 3.88
N LEU A 308 -13.49 10.35 3.53
CA LEU A 308 -13.46 9.74 2.20
C LEU A 308 -14.73 8.91 1.99
N THR A 309 -15.40 9.13 0.87
CA THR A 309 -16.47 8.27 0.36
C THR A 309 -16.07 7.68 -0.97
N VAL A 310 -16.43 6.42 -1.20
CA VAL A 310 -16.05 5.70 -2.43
C VAL A 310 -17.29 5.13 -3.10
N GLN A 311 -17.37 5.32 -4.40
CA GLN A 311 -18.33 4.62 -5.26
C GLN A 311 -17.57 3.66 -6.17
N SER A 312 -18.17 2.53 -6.49
CA SER A 312 -17.58 1.52 -7.37
C SER A 312 -18.63 0.84 -8.22
N ASP A 313 -18.25 0.43 -9.41
CA ASP A 313 -19.12 -0.32 -10.32
C ASP A 313 -18.29 -1.33 -11.12
N LEU A 314 -18.94 -2.38 -11.61
CA LEU A 314 -18.33 -3.37 -12.49
C LEU A 314 -18.37 -2.87 -13.94
N ASP A 315 -17.28 -3.06 -14.63
CA ASP A 315 -17.14 -2.76 -16.06
C ASP A 315 -16.81 -4.03 -16.84
N THR A 316 -17.79 -4.56 -17.54
CA THR A 316 -17.67 -5.74 -18.42
C THR A 316 -17.43 -5.35 -19.89
N GLY A 317 -16.95 -4.12 -20.12
CA GLY A 317 -16.62 -3.64 -21.46
C GLY A 317 -15.40 -4.34 -22.05
N TYR A 318 -15.37 -4.46 -23.36
CA TYR A 318 -14.23 -5.04 -24.06
C TYR A 318 -13.19 -3.97 -24.39
N TYR A 319 -11.98 -4.15 -23.88
CA TYR A 319 -10.86 -3.20 -24.01
C TYR A 319 -9.63 -3.88 -24.61
N PRO A 320 -9.55 -4.05 -25.94
CA PRO A 320 -8.51 -4.84 -26.59
C PRO A 320 -7.11 -4.28 -26.33
N THR A 321 -6.17 -5.20 -26.16
CA THR A 321 -4.74 -4.87 -26.07
C THR A 321 -4.12 -4.67 -27.45
N GLY A 322 -2.96 -4.01 -27.52
CA GLY A 322 -2.17 -3.92 -28.75
C GLY A 322 -2.76 -2.97 -29.82
N VAL A 323 -3.73 -2.13 -29.48
CA VAL A 323 -4.29 -1.13 -30.40
C VAL A 323 -3.19 -0.17 -30.88
N LYS A 324 -2.97 -0.11 -32.17
CA LYS A 324 -1.97 0.76 -32.79
C LYS A 324 -2.62 2.06 -33.23
N ILE A 325 -2.08 3.18 -32.78
CA ILE A 325 -2.48 4.53 -33.20
C ILE A 325 -1.52 5.02 -34.27
N THR A 326 -2.06 5.38 -35.39
CA THR A 326 -1.31 5.95 -36.54
C THR A 326 -0.83 7.37 -36.23
N ASP A 327 0.15 7.84 -37.02
CA ASP A 327 0.62 9.22 -36.89
C ASP A 327 -0.47 10.23 -37.31
N ALA A 328 -1.37 9.84 -38.22
CA ALA A 328 -2.50 10.67 -38.63
C ALA A 328 -3.51 10.87 -37.49
N GLU A 329 -3.89 9.79 -36.79
CA GLU A 329 -4.77 9.85 -35.63
C GLU A 329 -4.16 10.69 -34.52
N LEU A 330 -2.86 10.52 -34.21
CA LEU A 330 -2.20 11.31 -33.17
C LEU A 330 -2.12 12.80 -33.56
N ARG A 331 -1.86 13.13 -34.81
CA ARG A 331 -1.85 14.53 -35.29
C ARG A 331 -3.22 15.20 -35.24
N ALA A 332 -4.29 14.42 -35.32
CA ALA A 332 -5.66 14.93 -35.19
C ALA A 332 -6.05 15.29 -33.75
N VAL A 333 -5.30 14.85 -32.77
CA VAL A 333 -5.56 15.18 -31.34
C VAL A 333 -5.22 16.66 -31.12
N PRO A 334 -6.16 17.48 -30.59
CA PRO A 334 -5.93 18.90 -30.32
C PRO A 334 -5.12 19.09 -29.02
N ILE A 335 -3.84 18.73 -29.06
CA ILE A 335 -2.92 18.82 -27.93
C ILE A 335 -2.25 20.19 -27.89
N GLN A 336 -2.39 20.90 -26.78
CA GLN A 336 -1.61 22.05 -26.41
C GLN A 336 -0.56 21.61 -25.39
N ARG A 337 0.71 21.59 -25.80
CA ARG A 337 1.84 21.24 -24.93
C ARG A 337 2.19 22.43 -24.04
N HIS A 338 2.54 22.14 -22.79
CA HIS A 338 3.00 23.17 -21.85
C HIS A 338 4.50 23.44 -22.04
N ASP A 339 4.98 24.61 -21.61
CA ASP A 339 6.41 24.98 -21.72
C ASP A 339 7.31 24.11 -20.87
N TRP A 340 6.82 23.75 -19.66
CA TRP A 340 7.53 22.85 -18.75
C TRP A 340 7.24 21.41 -19.06
N HIS A 341 8.26 20.64 -19.44
CA HIS A 341 8.16 19.21 -19.79
C HIS A 341 6.95 18.87 -20.67
N PRO A 342 6.94 19.31 -21.94
CA PRO A 342 5.80 19.20 -22.86
C PRO A 342 5.31 17.77 -23.12
N ASP A 343 6.14 16.77 -22.84
CA ASP A 343 5.76 15.37 -22.92
C ASP A 343 5.01 14.88 -21.68
N TRP A 344 5.27 15.48 -20.53
CA TRP A 344 4.61 15.15 -19.26
C TRP A 344 3.39 16.04 -18.99
N ASN A 345 3.40 17.27 -19.53
CA ASN A 345 2.39 18.28 -19.25
C ASN A 345 1.77 18.77 -20.55
N TYR A 346 0.49 18.56 -20.71
CA TYR A 346 -0.26 19.00 -21.89
C TYR A 346 -1.73 19.15 -21.57
N SER A 347 -2.42 19.95 -22.39
CA SER A 347 -3.87 20.08 -22.37
C SER A 347 -4.45 19.55 -23.67
N ILE A 348 -5.58 18.86 -23.58
CA ILE A 348 -6.37 18.42 -24.73
C ILE A 348 -7.62 19.29 -24.77
N LEU A 349 -7.79 19.97 -25.90
CA LEU A 349 -8.90 20.89 -26.10
C LEU A 349 -10.13 20.14 -26.63
N PRO A 350 -11.36 20.47 -26.20
CA PRO A 350 -12.54 20.05 -26.90
C PRO A 350 -12.58 20.72 -28.29
N PRO A 351 -13.25 20.11 -29.27
CA PRO A 351 -13.37 20.66 -30.61
C PRO A 351 -14.17 21.99 -30.65
#